data_06d7d958f0494c79e2b1fb183fd764bb
#
_entry.id   06d7d958f0494c79e2b1fb183fd764bb
#
_cell.length_a   1.000
_cell.length_b   1.000
_cell.length_c   1.000
_cell.angle_alpha   90.00
_cell.angle_beta   90.00
_cell.angle_gamma   90.00
#
_symmetry.space_group_name_H-M   'P 1'
#
loop_
_entity.id
_entity.type
_entity.pdbx_description
1 polymer ?
#
loop_
_entity_poly.entity_id
_entity_poly.type
_entity_poly.pdbx_seq_one_letter_code
_entity_poly.pdbx_strand_id
1 'polypeptide(L)'
;SVDKTFSFMTADWDGKIRMDPSSAYTMQAMVDRRNLFDVAFACDADHDRHGIVAPSCGLLPPNHYLAVAIEYLFQHRPQWRADTAIGKTVVSSAMIDKVAHKIGRRLYEVPVGFKWFAPGLFDGSLGFGGEESAGASFLRIDGSVWTTDKDGIIPSLLAAEIKANTGRDPGECYKLLADEFGHAAEARVEAPANSAQKKALSKLSPEQITSTELAGDKIENILTHAPGNNASFGGIKVMSKNGWFAARPSGTEEIYKIYAESFKGKEHLQQLIAEAQVIVNKAIS
;
A
#
# COMPACT_ATOMS: atom_id res chain seq x y z
N SER A 1 2.56 -4.02 31.39
CA SER A 1 3.72 -4.93 31.59
C SER A 1 4.06 -5.59 30.27
N VAL A 2 5.34 -5.81 30.02
CA VAL A 2 5.79 -6.58 28.85
C VAL A 2 5.39 -8.05 29.05
N ASP A 3 4.65 -8.60 28.10
CA ASP A 3 4.31 -10.02 28.04
C ASP A 3 5.06 -10.68 26.87
N LYS A 4 6.07 -11.48 27.18
CA LYS A 4 6.91 -12.19 26.21
C LYS A 4 6.18 -13.32 25.49
N THR A 5 5.01 -13.74 25.98
CA THR A 5 4.20 -14.79 25.38
C THR A 5 3.15 -14.24 24.40
N PHE A 6 2.98 -12.92 24.38
CA PHE A 6 1.96 -12.23 23.58
C PHE A 6 0.52 -12.73 23.82
N SER A 7 0.23 -13.20 25.03
CA SER A 7 -1.06 -13.79 25.40
C SER A 7 -2.23 -12.81 25.31
N PHE A 8 -1.95 -11.51 25.24
CA PHE A 8 -2.95 -10.45 25.02
C PHE A 8 -3.42 -10.33 23.56
N MET A 9 -2.73 -11.00 22.63
CA MET A 9 -3.05 -10.92 21.20
C MET A 9 -4.23 -11.82 20.86
N THR A 10 -5.10 -11.32 19.98
CA THR A 10 -6.16 -12.12 19.39
C THR A 10 -5.57 -13.03 18.32
N ALA A 11 -5.92 -14.32 18.38
CA ALA A 11 -5.51 -15.26 17.34
C ALA A 11 -6.23 -14.97 16.01
N ASP A 12 -5.54 -15.19 14.92
CA ASP A 12 -6.10 -15.16 13.57
C ASP A 12 -7.13 -16.30 13.36
N TRP A 13 -7.80 -16.27 12.24
CA TRP A 13 -8.81 -17.26 11.83
C TRP A 13 -8.32 -18.72 11.82
N ASP A 14 -6.99 -18.94 11.69
CA ASP A 14 -6.35 -20.27 11.71
C ASP A 14 -5.78 -20.64 13.10
N GLY A 15 -6.11 -19.88 14.13
CA GLY A 15 -5.66 -20.10 15.51
C GLY A 15 -4.20 -19.68 15.81
N LYS A 16 -3.49 -19.06 14.85
CA LYS A 16 -2.13 -18.59 15.05
C LYS A 16 -2.11 -17.14 15.48
N ILE A 17 -1.13 -16.80 16.31
CA ILE A 17 -0.82 -15.41 16.67
C ILE A 17 0.14 -14.83 15.62
N ARG A 18 -0.26 -13.74 14.98
CA ARG A 18 0.58 -12.95 14.08
C ARG A 18 0.60 -11.52 14.57
N MET A 19 1.79 -10.90 14.53
CA MET A 19 1.96 -9.51 14.94
C MET A 19 1.94 -8.58 13.74
N ASP A 20 0.93 -8.74 12.90
CA ASP A 20 0.74 -7.89 11.72
C ASP A 20 -0.19 -6.71 12.07
N PRO A 21 0.32 -5.47 12.17
CA PRO A 21 -0.47 -4.32 12.57
C PRO A 21 -1.48 -3.88 11.49
N SER A 22 -1.47 -4.48 10.31
CA SER A 22 -2.51 -4.31 9.29
C SER A 22 -3.66 -5.32 9.43
N SER A 23 -3.52 -6.34 10.30
CA SER A 23 -4.53 -7.37 10.52
C SER A 23 -5.62 -6.89 11.49
N ALA A 24 -6.88 -7.03 11.08
CA ALA A 24 -8.03 -6.75 11.95
C ALA A 24 -8.05 -7.64 13.21
N TYR A 25 -7.58 -8.87 13.11
CA TYR A 25 -7.48 -9.79 14.25
C TYR A 25 -6.45 -9.30 15.27
N THR A 26 -5.24 -9.00 14.81
CA THR A 26 -4.15 -8.46 15.64
C THR A 26 -4.58 -7.18 16.35
N MET A 27 -5.27 -6.29 15.64
CA MET A 27 -5.65 -4.97 16.13
C MET A 27 -7.01 -4.93 16.83
N GLN A 28 -7.71 -6.06 16.99
CA GLN A 28 -9.07 -6.10 17.51
C GLN A 28 -9.22 -5.41 18.87
N ALA A 29 -8.31 -5.68 19.80
CA ALA A 29 -8.35 -5.06 21.14
C ALA A 29 -8.22 -3.54 21.12
N MET A 30 -7.55 -2.97 20.13
CA MET A 30 -7.44 -1.52 19.94
C MET A 30 -8.67 -0.97 19.22
N VAL A 31 -9.19 -1.68 18.23
CA VAL A 31 -10.43 -1.32 17.52
C VAL A 31 -11.62 -1.26 18.49
N ASP A 32 -11.71 -2.21 19.42
CA ASP A 32 -12.77 -2.23 20.44
C ASP A 32 -12.72 -1.02 21.39
N ARG A 33 -11.53 -0.45 21.56
CA ARG A 33 -11.28 0.72 22.43
C ARG A 33 -11.10 2.02 21.67
N ARG A 34 -11.34 2.05 20.35
CA ARG A 34 -11.05 3.22 19.49
C ARG A 34 -11.65 4.53 19.97
N ASN A 35 -12.82 4.48 20.64
CA ASN A 35 -13.52 5.67 21.13
C ASN A 35 -12.96 6.22 22.46
N LEU A 36 -11.95 5.56 23.05
CA LEU A 36 -11.29 6.03 24.28
C LEU A 36 -10.10 6.96 24.00
N PHE A 37 -9.69 7.09 22.74
CA PHE A 37 -8.49 7.82 22.34
C PHE A 37 -8.77 8.62 21.06
N ASP A 38 -8.02 9.70 20.84
CA ASP A 38 -8.06 10.47 19.60
C ASP A 38 -7.47 9.68 18.43
N VAL A 39 -6.45 8.88 18.68
CA VAL A 39 -5.82 7.93 17.78
C VAL A 39 -5.10 6.85 18.59
N ALA A 40 -5.08 5.63 18.08
CA ALA A 40 -4.28 4.56 18.64
C ALA A 40 -3.43 3.92 17.53
N PHE A 41 -2.26 3.38 17.88
CA PHE A 41 -1.35 2.79 16.93
C PHE A 41 -0.54 1.65 17.53
N ALA A 42 -0.07 0.76 16.66
CA ALA A 42 0.82 -0.33 17.00
C ALA A 42 1.89 -0.52 15.94
N CYS A 43 2.98 -1.16 16.34
CA CYS A 43 3.99 -1.67 15.42
C CYS A 43 4.07 -3.20 15.53
N ASP A 44 4.64 -3.85 14.53
CA ASP A 44 5.03 -5.24 14.60
C ASP A 44 6.28 -5.46 15.50
N ALA A 45 6.76 -6.69 15.59
CA ALA A 45 7.76 -7.06 16.57
C ALA A 45 9.14 -6.38 16.37
N ASP A 46 9.50 -6.08 15.13
CA ASP A 46 10.74 -5.38 14.76
C ASP A 46 10.53 -3.90 14.44
N HIS A 47 9.30 -3.40 14.65
CA HIS A 47 8.91 -1.99 14.57
C HIS A 47 9.11 -1.36 13.18
N ASP A 48 9.10 -2.15 12.13
CA ASP A 48 9.26 -1.65 10.76
C ASP A 48 7.93 -1.37 10.04
N ARG A 49 6.79 -1.80 10.64
CA ARG A 49 5.42 -1.58 10.14
C ARG A 49 4.54 -0.93 11.18
N HIS A 50 3.52 -0.21 10.68
CA HIS A 50 2.58 0.54 11.50
C HIS A 50 1.15 0.04 11.33
N GLY A 51 0.33 0.19 12.37
CA GLY A 51 -1.13 0.05 12.29
C GLY A 51 -1.78 1.24 12.98
N ILE A 52 -2.72 1.89 12.30
CA ILE A 52 -3.40 3.08 12.79
C ILE A 52 -4.87 2.77 13.03
N VAL A 53 -5.33 3.06 14.24
CA VAL A 53 -6.74 2.93 14.64
C VAL A 53 -7.27 4.31 15.00
N ALA A 54 -8.38 4.68 14.39
CA ALA A 54 -9.02 5.97 14.61
C ALA A 54 -10.52 5.79 14.98
N PRO A 55 -11.10 6.71 15.76
CA PRO A 55 -12.54 6.67 16.12
C PRO A 55 -13.44 6.58 14.89
N SER A 56 -13.13 7.33 13.83
CA SER A 56 -13.98 7.46 12.63
C SER A 56 -14.06 6.20 11.78
N CYS A 57 -13.02 5.34 11.79
CA CYS A 57 -12.94 4.22 10.86
C CYS A 57 -12.52 2.87 11.48
N GLY A 58 -12.10 2.84 12.75
CA GLY A 58 -11.44 1.68 13.34
C GLY A 58 -10.03 1.52 12.77
N LEU A 59 -9.63 0.32 12.38
CA LEU A 59 -8.35 0.07 11.73
C LEU A 59 -8.35 0.67 10.32
N LEU A 60 -7.45 1.61 10.10
CA LEU A 60 -7.25 2.23 8.78
C LEU A 60 -6.37 1.32 7.90
N PRO A 61 -6.84 0.93 6.70
CA PRO A 61 -6.00 0.17 5.78
C PRO A 61 -4.69 0.88 5.46
N PRO A 62 -3.55 0.16 5.33
CA PRO A 62 -2.25 0.79 5.09
C PRO A 62 -2.23 1.75 3.89
N ASN A 63 -2.75 1.34 2.74
CA ASN A 63 -2.83 2.21 1.56
C ASN A 63 -3.61 3.50 1.80
N HIS A 64 -4.66 3.45 2.61
CA HIS A 64 -5.43 4.64 2.98
C HIS A 64 -4.59 5.59 3.84
N TYR A 65 -3.88 5.02 4.83
CA TYR A 65 -3.03 5.84 5.68
C TYR A 65 -1.82 6.42 4.92
N LEU A 66 -1.21 5.65 4.01
CA LEU A 66 -0.13 6.18 3.16
C LEU A 66 -0.57 7.39 2.34
N ALA A 67 -1.77 7.36 1.76
CA ALA A 67 -2.30 8.49 1.01
C ALA A 67 -2.49 9.74 1.88
N VAL A 68 -3.03 9.58 3.09
CA VAL A 68 -3.19 10.66 4.08
C VAL A 68 -1.84 11.21 4.53
N ALA A 69 -0.90 10.33 4.87
CA ALA A 69 0.44 10.70 5.31
C ALA A 69 1.17 11.51 4.24
N ILE A 70 1.09 11.09 2.98
CA ILE A 70 1.70 11.79 1.84
C ILE A 70 1.07 13.17 1.67
N GLU A 71 -0.26 13.27 1.60
CA GLU A 71 -0.91 14.58 1.45
C GLU A 71 -0.51 15.52 2.57
N TYR A 72 -0.56 15.06 3.81
CA TYR A 72 -0.22 15.87 4.97
C TYR A 72 1.25 16.30 4.97
N LEU A 73 2.18 15.37 4.80
CA LEU A 73 3.62 15.65 4.86
C LEU A 73 4.03 16.71 3.83
N PHE A 74 3.62 16.54 2.57
CA PHE A 74 4.03 17.45 1.50
C PHE A 74 3.39 18.85 1.59
N GLN A 75 2.33 18.99 2.38
CA GLN A 75 1.72 20.31 2.69
C GLN A 75 2.30 20.95 3.96
N HIS A 76 2.87 20.16 4.89
CA HIS A 76 3.32 20.63 6.20
C HIS A 76 4.83 20.53 6.42
N ARG A 77 5.59 20.32 5.35
CA ARG A 77 7.06 20.26 5.37
C ARG A 77 7.66 21.30 4.38
N PRO A 78 7.52 22.60 4.68
CA PRO A 78 7.93 23.66 3.74
C PRO A 78 9.44 23.71 3.47
N GLN A 79 10.24 23.04 4.30
CA GLN A 79 11.70 22.96 4.13
C GLN A 79 12.11 21.84 3.15
N TRP A 80 11.19 20.96 2.77
CA TRP A 80 11.48 19.95 1.77
C TRP A 80 11.63 20.57 0.39
N ARG A 81 12.59 20.08 -0.37
CA ARG A 81 12.87 20.57 -1.72
C ARG A 81 11.63 20.46 -2.61
N ALA A 82 11.48 21.41 -3.51
CA ALA A 82 10.33 21.46 -4.43
C ALA A 82 10.29 20.26 -5.39
N ASP A 83 11.44 19.65 -5.73
CA ASP A 83 11.58 18.51 -6.61
C ASP A 83 11.50 17.14 -5.89
N THR A 84 11.39 17.14 -4.56
CA THR A 84 11.25 15.92 -3.75
C THR A 84 10.03 15.09 -4.19
N ALA A 85 10.27 13.83 -4.50
CA ALA A 85 9.26 12.91 -5.04
C ALA A 85 8.62 12.01 -3.96
N ILE A 86 7.57 11.32 -4.36
CA ILE A 86 6.83 10.33 -3.56
C ILE A 86 7.17 8.94 -4.04
N GLY A 87 7.73 8.09 -3.16
CA GLY A 87 8.01 6.69 -3.42
C GLY A 87 6.81 5.78 -3.08
N LYS A 88 6.40 4.93 -4.01
CA LYS A 88 5.41 3.87 -3.80
C LYS A 88 5.77 2.60 -4.55
N THR A 89 5.19 1.46 -4.19
CA THR A 89 5.35 0.22 -4.95
C THR A 89 4.32 0.09 -6.06
N VAL A 90 4.60 -0.76 -7.05
CA VAL A 90 3.67 -1.05 -8.16
C VAL A 90 2.35 -1.67 -7.72
N VAL A 91 2.28 -2.17 -6.49
CA VAL A 91 1.07 -2.78 -5.89
C VAL A 91 0.40 -1.89 -4.84
N SER A 92 0.93 -0.70 -4.59
CA SER A 92 0.29 0.30 -3.72
C SER A 92 -0.87 1.00 -4.44
N SER A 93 -1.81 1.53 -3.66
CA SER A 93 -3.04 2.17 -4.16
C SER A 93 -2.80 3.29 -5.18
N ALA A 94 -3.64 3.35 -6.19
CA ALA A 94 -3.71 4.48 -7.13
C ALA A 94 -4.30 5.75 -6.49
N MET A 95 -4.83 5.69 -5.27
CA MET A 95 -5.16 6.90 -4.51
C MET A 95 -3.92 7.77 -4.30
N ILE A 96 -2.73 7.14 -4.11
CA ILE A 96 -1.46 7.86 -3.98
C ILE A 96 -1.13 8.64 -5.27
N ASP A 97 -1.45 8.07 -6.46
CA ASP A 97 -1.26 8.75 -7.75
C ASP A 97 -2.12 10.01 -7.84
N LYS A 98 -3.38 9.91 -7.41
CA LYS A 98 -4.33 11.04 -7.39
C LYS A 98 -3.87 12.13 -6.42
N VAL A 99 -3.41 11.76 -5.23
CA VAL A 99 -2.84 12.69 -4.25
C VAL A 99 -1.58 13.35 -4.81
N ALA A 100 -0.65 12.59 -5.37
CA ALA A 100 0.57 13.14 -5.96
C ALA A 100 0.28 14.15 -7.08
N HIS A 101 -0.69 13.84 -7.93
CA HIS A 101 -1.15 14.77 -8.97
C HIS A 101 -1.74 16.06 -8.38
N LYS A 102 -2.62 15.95 -7.38
CA LYS A 102 -3.24 17.09 -6.68
C LYS A 102 -2.20 18.04 -6.09
N ILE A 103 -1.18 17.50 -5.44
CA ILE A 103 -0.15 18.31 -4.77
C ILE A 103 1.03 18.65 -5.69
N GLY A 104 0.97 18.29 -6.97
CA GLY A 104 1.98 18.61 -7.97
C GLY A 104 3.35 17.95 -7.72
N ARG A 105 3.35 16.71 -7.20
CA ARG A 105 4.58 15.98 -6.89
C ARG A 105 4.78 14.78 -7.82
N ARG A 106 6.04 14.52 -8.17
CA ARG A 106 6.43 13.38 -8.99
C ARG A 106 6.32 12.09 -8.20
N LEU A 107 5.79 11.04 -8.84
CA LEU A 107 5.84 9.67 -8.33
C LEU A 107 7.14 8.97 -8.71
N TYR A 108 7.65 8.16 -7.80
CA TYR A 108 8.71 7.20 -7.99
C TYR A 108 8.16 5.81 -7.69
N GLU A 109 7.46 5.22 -8.68
CA GLU A 109 6.84 3.90 -8.57
C GLU A 109 7.87 2.81 -8.90
N VAL A 110 8.10 1.88 -7.94
CA VAL A 110 9.16 0.88 -7.97
C VAL A 110 8.63 -0.53 -7.70
N PRO A 111 9.40 -1.61 -7.98
CA PRO A 111 9.04 -2.95 -7.53
C PRO A 111 8.87 -3.02 -6.01
N VAL A 112 8.15 -4.04 -5.52
CA VAL A 112 8.06 -4.33 -4.08
C VAL A 112 9.45 -4.54 -3.50
N GLY A 113 9.68 -3.94 -2.35
CA GLY A 113 10.94 -3.98 -1.60
C GLY A 113 11.47 -2.60 -1.25
N PHE A 114 11.60 -2.31 0.02
CA PHE A 114 11.94 -0.98 0.54
C PHE A 114 13.32 -0.47 0.09
N LYS A 115 14.22 -1.40 -0.24
CA LYS A 115 15.57 -1.09 -0.77
C LYS A 115 15.58 -0.11 -1.96
N TRP A 116 14.50 -0.06 -2.71
CA TRP A 116 14.38 0.82 -3.87
C TRP A 116 14.21 2.29 -3.49
N PHE A 117 13.72 2.57 -2.27
CA PHE A 117 13.57 3.93 -1.76
C PHE A 117 14.85 4.43 -1.07
N ALA A 118 15.71 3.53 -0.61
CA ALA A 118 16.87 3.88 0.21
C ALA A 118 17.77 4.98 -0.39
N PRO A 119 18.17 4.92 -1.68
CA PRO A 119 19.00 6.01 -2.25
C PRO A 119 18.30 7.37 -2.24
N GLY A 120 17.03 7.41 -2.61
CA GLY A 120 16.27 8.67 -2.68
C GLY A 120 15.92 9.25 -1.31
N LEU A 121 15.69 8.42 -0.30
CA LEU A 121 15.55 8.86 1.09
C LEU A 121 16.87 9.40 1.64
N PHE A 122 18.00 8.78 1.26
CA PHE A 122 19.32 9.19 1.71
C PHE A 122 19.73 10.56 1.15
N ASP A 123 19.49 10.80 -0.12
CA ASP A 123 19.88 12.06 -0.79
C ASP A 123 18.79 13.15 -0.78
N GLY A 124 17.61 12.84 -0.21
CA GLY A 124 16.46 13.75 -0.12
C GLY A 124 15.70 13.93 -1.44
N SER A 125 15.98 13.16 -2.48
CA SER A 125 15.18 13.17 -3.72
C SER A 125 13.82 12.49 -3.56
N LEU A 126 13.65 11.66 -2.52
CA LEU A 126 12.37 11.16 -2.03
C LEU A 126 12.06 11.74 -0.65
N GLY A 127 10.91 12.37 -0.51
CA GLY A 127 10.39 12.83 0.77
C GLY A 127 9.71 11.73 1.57
N PHE A 128 9.18 10.75 0.85
CA PHE A 128 8.42 9.62 1.38
C PHE A 128 8.68 8.36 0.56
N GLY A 129 8.77 7.22 1.23
CA GLY A 129 8.73 5.89 0.64
C GLY A 129 7.80 5.00 1.43
N GLY A 130 6.88 4.30 0.76
CA GLY A 130 5.90 3.44 1.45
C GLY A 130 5.46 2.24 0.64
N GLU A 131 5.08 1.19 1.37
CA GLU A 131 4.60 -0.08 0.85
C GLU A 131 3.20 -0.39 1.42
N GLU A 132 2.37 -1.07 0.63
CA GLU A 132 1.05 -1.53 1.02
C GLU A 132 1.05 -2.47 2.24
N SER A 133 2.19 -3.01 2.58
CA SER A 133 2.43 -3.85 3.77
C SER A 133 2.53 -3.06 5.08
N ALA A 134 2.26 -1.74 5.05
CA ALA A 134 2.37 -0.81 6.17
C ALA A 134 3.82 -0.44 6.57
N GLY A 135 4.80 -0.69 5.70
CA GLY A 135 6.16 -0.19 5.87
C GLY A 135 6.30 1.20 5.24
N ALA A 136 6.80 2.18 5.97
CA ALA A 136 7.03 3.52 5.45
C ALA A 136 8.21 4.21 6.13
N SER A 137 8.79 5.18 5.44
CA SER A 137 9.73 6.14 6.01
C SER A 137 9.63 7.47 5.24
N PHE A 138 10.04 8.55 5.89
CA PHE A 138 10.02 9.88 5.31
C PHE A 138 11.10 10.77 5.94
N LEU A 139 11.40 11.88 5.27
CA LEU A 139 12.40 12.83 5.71
C LEU A 139 11.99 13.54 7.00
N ARG A 140 12.99 14.02 7.74
CA ARG A 140 12.79 14.93 8.88
C ARG A 140 12.15 16.25 8.43
N ILE A 141 11.72 17.05 9.39
CA ILE A 141 11.09 18.35 9.14
C ILE A 141 12.00 19.26 8.30
N ASP A 142 13.31 19.22 8.55
CA ASP A 142 14.33 20.02 7.86
C ASP A 142 14.73 19.47 6.47
N GLY A 143 14.12 18.36 6.04
CA GLY A 143 14.43 17.70 4.76
C GLY A 143 15.64 16.79 4.79
N SER A 144 16.29 16.62 5.94
CA SER A 144 17.38 15.64 6.09
C SER A 144 16.83 14.20 6.23
N VAL A 145 17.67 13.22 5.90
CA VAL A 145 17.29 11.80 6.03
C VAL A 145 17.03 11.42 7.50
N TRP A 146 15.91 10.71 7.73
CA TRP A 146 15.67 10.04 9.01
C TRP A 146 16.32 8.66 9.01
N THR A 147 15.82 7.78 8.16
CA THR A 147 16.38 6.44 7.92
C THR A 147 16.16 6.05 6.46
N THR A 148 16.94 5.09 5.98
CA THR A 148 16.80 4.53 4.64
C THR A 148 16.05 3.19 4.62
N ASP A 149 15.53 2.77 5.76
CA ASP A 149 14.68 1.59 5.91
C ASP A 149 13.31 1.98 6.50
N LYS A 150 12.41 1.03 6.55
CA LYS A 150 11.07 1.19 7.12
C LYS A 150 11.15 1.50 8.62
N ASP A 151 10.25 2.34 9.08
CA ASP A 151 10.09 2.68 10.48
C ASP A 151 8.60 2.76 10.81
N GLY A 152 8.11 1.93 11.71
CA GLY A 152 6.70 1.93 12.13
C GLY A 152 6.39 2.99 13.18
N ILE A 153 7.41 3.54 13.84
CA ILE A 153 7.24 4.51 14.94
C ILE A 153 6.89 5.89 14.37
N ILE A 154 7.65 6.37 13.37
CA ILE A 154 7.41 7.71 12.84
C ILE A 154 6.05 7.87 12.13
N PRO A 155 5.52 6.89 11.36
CA PRO A 155 4.14 6.94 10.87
C PRO A 155 3.11 6.95 12.01
N SER A 156 3.36 6.23 13.09
CA SER A 156 2.49 6.24 14.27
C SER A 156 2.43 7.62 14.94
N LEU A 157 3.59 8.26 15.14
CA LEU A 157 3.67 9.63 15.66
C LEU A 157 3.05 10.65 14.69
N LEU A 158 3.21 10.44 13.38
CA LEU A 158 2.59 11.27 12.35
C LEU A 158 1.05 11.24 12.43
N ALA A 159 0.44 10.11 12.77
CA ALA A 159 -1.01 10.02 12.97
C ALA A 159 -1.49 10.94 14.10
N ALA A 160 -0.73 11.00 15.20
CA ALA A 160 -1.01 11.93 16.31
C ALA A 160 -0.78 13.39 15.88
N GLU A 161 0.27 13.68 15.11
CA GLU A 161 0.55 15.02 14.56
C GLU A 161 -0.59 15.49 13.65
N ILE A 162 -1.07 14.63 12.75
CA ILE A 162 -2.22 14.93 11.87
C ILE A 162 -3.44 15.33 12.72
N LYS A 163 -3.80 14.53 13.72
CA LYS A 163 -4.94 14.83 14.60
C LYS A 163 -4.75 16.15 15.32
N ALA A 164 -3.57 16.38 15.88
CA ALA A 164 -3.29 17.60 16.66
C ALA A 164 -3.36 18.87 15.80
N ASN A 165 -2.84 18.83 14.58
CA ASN A 165 -2.77 20.02 13.71
C ASN A 165 -4.06 20.28 12.93
N THR A 166 -4.79 19.23 12.53
CA THR A 166 -5.98 19.37 11.68
C THR A 166 -7.29 19.29 12.43
N GLY A 167 -7.27 18.80 13.69
CA GLY A 167 -8.46 18.46 14.44
C GLY A 167 -9.19 17.19 13.96
N ARG A 168 -8.76 16.61 12.84
CA ARG A 168 -9.33 15.40 12.23
C ARG A 168 -8.45 14.20 12.49
N ASP A 169 -9.06 13.04 12.72
CA ASP A 169 -8.29 11.80 12.74
C ASP A 169 -7.92 11.33 11.32
N PRO A 170 -6.95 10.42 11.16
CA PRO A 170 -6.53 9.95 9.83
C PRO A 170 -7.64 9.32 8.98
N GLY A 171 -8.66 8.71 9.60
CA GLY A 171 -9.82 8.16 8.89
C GLY A 171 -10.70 9.27 8.31
N GLU A 172 -10.93 10.35 9.07
CA GLU A 172 -11.63 11.54 8.58
C GLU A 172 -10.87 12.22 7.43
N CYS A 173 -9.53 12.28 7.52
CA CYS A 173 -8.69 12.80 6.44
C CYS A 173 -8.79 11.92 5.18
N TYR A 174 -8.74 10.59 5.32
CA TYR A 174 -8.93 9.69 4.19
C TYR A 174 -10.32 9.82 3.56
N LYS A 175 -11.36 10.02 4.38
CA LYS A 175 -12.71 10.23 3.86
C LYS A 175 -12.76 11.44 2.92
N LEU A 176 -12.08 12.54 3.25
CA LEU A 176 -12.01 13.71 2.36
C LEU A 176 -11.35 13.37 1.01
N LEU A 177 -10.28 12.58 1.02
CA LEU A 177 -9.64 12.10 -0.22
C LEU A 177 -10.59 11.20 -1.03
N ALA A 178 -11.30 10.29 -0.36
CA ALA A 178 -12.24 9.41 -1.00
C ALA A 178 -13.47 10.15 -1.57
N ASP A 179 -13.95 11.18 -0.88
CA ASP A 179 -15.03 12.03 -1.37
C ASP A 179 -14.59 12.84 -2.62
N GLU A 180 -13.32 13.23 -2.70
CA GLU A 180 -12.76 13.98 -3.84
C GLU A 180 -12.43 13.08 -5.03
N PHE A 181 -11.81 11.91 -4.80
CA PHE A 181 -11.21 11.07 -5.84
C PHE A 181 -11.95 9.77 -6.14
N GLY A 182 -12.96 9.44 -5.34
CA GLY A 182 -13.68 8.17 -5.37
C GLY A 182 -13.17 7.20 -4.29
N HIS A 183 -14.09 6.35 -3.83
CA HIS A 183 -13.80 5.34 -2.81
C HIS A 183 -13.09 4.14 -3.45
N ALA A 184 -11.84 3.92 -3.07
CA ALA A 184 -11.09 2.75 -3.49
C ALA A 184 -11.56 1.51 -2.70
N ALA A 185 -11.91 0.45 -3.43
CA ALA A 185 -12.05 -0.91 -2.90
C ALA A 185 -10.81 -1.70 -3.33
N GLU A 186 -10.16 -2.35 -2.38
CA GLU A 186 -8.92 -3.11 -2.63
C GLU A 186 -9.01 -4.53 -2.09
N ALA A 187 -8.29 -5.45 -2.72
CA ALA A 187 -8.13 -6.81 -2.24
C ALA A 187 -6.81 -7.42 -2.70
N ARG A 188 -6.32 -8.37 -1.91
CA ARG A 188 -5.25 -9.30 -2.27
C ARG A 188 -5.81 -10.71 -2.26
N VAL A 189 -5.64 -11.41 -3.36
CA VAL A 189 -6.02 -12.82 -3.48
C VAL A 189 -4.82 -13.66 -3.88
N GLU A 190 -4.84 -14.92 -3.50
CA GLU A 190 -3.78 -15.88 -3.76
C GLU A 190 -4.35 -17.04 -4.55
N ALA A 191 -3.56 -17.57 -5.50
CA ALA A 191 -3.94 -18.74 -6.27
C ALA A 191 -2.74 -19.69 -6.42
N PRO A 192 -2.99 -21.03 -6.45
CA PRO A 192 -1.93 -22.01 -6.61
C PRO A 192 -1.14 -21.79 -7.90
N ALA A 193 0.18 -21.95 -7.83
CA ALA A 193 1.06 -21.93 -9.00
C ALA A 193 2.30 -22.77 -8.72
N ASN A 194 2.57 -23.74 -9.60
CA ASN A 194 3.80 -24.52 -9.54
C ASN A 194 5.02 -23.70 -10.00
N SER A 195 6.21 -24.24 -9.86
CA SER A 195 7.46 -23.57 -10.20
C SER A 195 7.55 -23.13 -11.67
N ALA A 196 6.98 -23.90 -12.61
CA ALA A 196 6.97 -23.56 -14.02
C ALA A 196 6.06 -22.35 -14.29
N GLN A 197 4.86 -22.34 -13.72
CA GLN A 197 3.90 -21.24 -13.79
C GLN A 197 4.44 -19.96 -13.14
N LYS A 198 5.07 -20.06 -11.97
CA LYS A 198 5.76 -18.93 -11.32
C LYS A 198 6.86 -18.34 -12.20
N LYS A 199 7.64 -19.19 -12.84
CA LYS A 199 8.68 -18.78 -13.79
C LYS A 199 8.09 -18.12 -15.05
N ALA A 200 6.99 -18.66 -15.58
CA ALA A 200 6.26 -18.05 -16.70
C ALA A 200 5.74 -16.65 -16.31
N LEU A 201 5.04 -16.53 -15.15
CA LEU A 201 4.52 -15.26 -14.66
C LEU A 201 5.62 -14.21 -14.48
N SER A 202 6.78 -14.59 -13.94
CA SER A 202 7.90 -13.66 -13.73
C SER A 202 8.54 -13.14 -15.02
N LYS A 203 8.26 -13.78 -16.17
CA LYS A 203 8.80 -13.45 -17.49
C LYS A 203 7.74 -12.98 -18.48
N LEU A 204 6.51 -12.76 -18.02
CA LEU A 204 5.45 -12.28 -18.90
C LEU A 204 5.86 -10.97 -19.58
N SER A 205 5.44 -10.85 -20.84
CA SER A 205 5.51 -9.59 -21.58
C SER A 205 4.09 -9.03 -21.81
N PRO A 206 3.95 -7.72 -22.02
CA PRO A 206 2.64 -7.10 -22.25
C PRO A 206 1.89 -7.71 -23.44
N GLU A 207 2.60 -8.16 -24.48
CA GLU A 207 2.04 -8.72 -25.72
C GLU A 207 1.33 -10.07 -25.49
N GLN A 208 1.64 -10.75 -24.38
CA GLN A 208 0.99 -12.03 -24.03
C GLN A 208 -0.41 -11.81 -23.42
N ILE A 209 -0.75 -10.57 -23.07
CA ILE A 209 -2.09 -10.22 -22.59
C ILE A 209 -2.94 -9.82 -23.80
N THR A 210 -3.83 -10.72 -24.19
CA THR A 210 -4.70 -10.54 -25.36
C THR A 210 -6.02 -9.84 -25.05
N SER A 211 -6.34 -9.67 -23.77
CA SER A 211 -7.55 -8.96 -23.33
C SER A 211 -7.43 -7.47 -23.63
N THR A 212 -8.50 -6.86 -24.13
CA THR A 212 -8.59 -5.43 -24.42
C THR A 212 -9.36 -4.66 -23.38
N GLU A 213 -10.08 -5.38 -22.49
CA GLU A 213 -10.91 -4.83 -21.43
C GLU A 213 -10.61 -5.52 -20.10
N LEU A 214 -10.87 -4.82 -19.01
CA LEU A 214 -10.79 -5.28 -17.63
C LEU A 214 -12.02 -4.76 -16.88
N ALA A 215 -12.88 -5.68 -16.44
CA ALA A 215 -14.14 -5.38 -15.74
C ALA A 215 -15.00 -4.34 -16.49
N GLY A 216 -15.09 -4.47 -17.82
CA GLY A 216 -15.88 -3.59 -18.69
C GLY A 216 -15.24 -2.23 -19.02
N ASP A 217 -14.05 -1.95 -18.50
CA ASP A 217 -13.27 -0.77 -18.88
C ASP A 217 -12.15 -1.15 -19.84
N LYS A 218 -11.86 -0.29 -20.81
CA LYS A 218 -10.73 -0.50 -21.74
C LYS A 218 -9.41 -0.55 -20.96
N ILE A 219 -8.55 -1.51 -21.29
CA ILE A 219 -7.19 -1.57 -20.78
C ILE A 219 -6.38 -0.41 -21.39
N GLU A 220 -5.80 0.40 -20.51
CA GLU A 220 -5.01 1.59 -20.89
C GLU A 220 -3.51 1.31 -20.87
N ASN A 221 -3.04 0.51 -19.89
CA ASN A 221 -1.62 0.20 -19.72
C ASN A 221 -1.42 -1.23 -19.23
N ILE A 222 -0.34 -1.84 -19.72
CA ILE A 222 0.16 -3.14 -19.25
C ILE A 222 1.66 -2.98 -18.97
N LEU A 223 2.05 -3.21 -17.71
CA LEU A 223 3.41 -2.98 -17.23
C LEU A 223 4.04 -4.27 -16.72
N THR A 224 5.31 -4.47 -17.00
CA THR A 224 6.20 -5.50 -16.42
C THR A 224 7.42 -4.89 -15.76
N HIS A 225 7.65 -3.60 -15.98
CA HIS A 225 8.71 -2.79 -15.39
C HIS A 225 8.12 -1.60 -14.65
N ALA A 226 8.70 -1.27 -13.53
CA ALA A 226 8.24 -0.16 -12.70
C ALA A 226 8.59 1.19 -13.35
N PRO A 227 7.63 2.13 -13.46
CA PRO A 227 7.85 3.40 -14.16
C PRO A 227 8.96 4.27 -13.55
N GLY A 228 9.18 4.17 -12.24
CA GLY A 228 10.13 5.04 -11.54
C GLY A 228 11.60 4.73 -11.82
N ASN A 229 11.95 3.46 -12.00
CA ASN A 229 13.35 3.03 -12.15
C ASN A 229 13.58 2.03 -13.29
N ASN A 230 12.57 1.73 -14.06
CA ASN A 230 12.59 0.74 -15.15
C ASN A 230 13.05 -0.67 -14.73
N ALA A 231 12.96 -1.00 -13.45
CA ALA A 231 13.27 -2.33 -12.95
C ALA A 231 12.09 -3.29 -13.16
N SER A 232 12.38 -4.52 -13.60
CA SER A 232 11.36 -5.56 -13.66
C SER A 232 10.84 -5.86 -12.26
N PHE A 233 9.53 -5.96 -12.08
CA PHE A 233 8.94 -6.38 -10.82
C PHE A 233 8.54 -7.86 -10.79
N GLY A 234 8.98 -8.61 -11.82
CA GLY A 234 8.80 -10.07 -11.89
C GLY A 234 7.33 -10.49 -11.92
N GLY A 235 6.51 -9.76 -12.65
CA GLY A 235 5.07 -9.98 -12.79
C GLY A 235 4.48 -9.06 -13.83
N ILE A 236 3.15 -8.87 -13.75
CA ILE A 236 2.42 -8.00 -14.67
C ILE A 236 1.44 -7.11 -13.91
N LYS A 237 1.30 -5.86 -14.35
CA LYS A 237 0.26 -4.93 -13.88
C LYS A 237 -0.58 -4.50 -15.07
N VAL A 238 -1.89 -4.67 -14.98
CA VAL A 238 -2.87 -4.29 -16.00
C VAL A 238 -3.75 -3.19 -15.42
N MET A 239 -3.89 -2.10 -16.14
CA MET A 239 -4.54 -0.89 -15.68
C MET A 239 -5.65 -0.47 -16.64
N SER A 240 -6.79 -0.07 -16.08
CA SER A 240 -7.89 0.57 -16.77
C SER A 240 -8.26 1.88 -16.05
N LYS A 241 -9.19 2.64 -16.62
CA LYS A 241 -9.61 3.93 -16.06
C LYS A 241 -10.05 3.87 -14.58
N ASN A 242 -10.75 2.81 -14.17
CA ASN A 242 -11.39 2.73 -12.87
C ASN A 242 -10.84 1.61 -11.98
N GLY A 243 -9.80 0.92 -12.41
CA GLY A 243 -9.20 -0.12 -11.61
C GLY A 243 -7.95 -0.73 -12.23
N TRP A 244 -7.26 -1.51 -11.46
CA TRP A 244 -6.06 -2.20 -11.88
C TRP A 244 -5.88 -3.51 -11.11
N PHE A 245 -5.12 -4.43 -11.68
CA PHE A 245 -4.53 -5.52 -10.92
C PHE A 245 -3.04 -5.65 -11.21
N ALA A 246 -2.32 -6.20 -10.24
CA ALA A 246 -0.95 -6.64 -10.42
C ALA A 246 -0.82 -8.09 -9.95
N ALA A 247 -0.24 -8.94 -10.79
CA ALA A 247 0.00 -10.35 -10.47
C ALA A 247 1.50 -10.63 -10.40
N ARG A 248 1.93 -11.33 -9.34
CA ARG A 248 3.34 -11.69 -9.14
C ARG A 248 3.46 -13.04 -8.42
N PRO A 249 4.51 -13.84 -8.71
CA PRO A 249 4.74 -15.08 -7.97
C PRO A 249 5.18 -14.81 -6.54
N SER A 250 4.82 -15.71 -5.62
CA SER A 250 5.40 -15.75 -4.29
C SER A 250 6.85 -16.24 -4.34
N GLY A 251 7.74 -15.61 -3.58
CA GLY A 251 9.14 -16.04 -3.47
C GLY A 251 9.31 -17.34 -2.68
N THR A 252 8.41 -17.61 -1.72
CA THR A 252 8.56 -18.67 -0.72
C THR A 252 7.52 -19.77 -0.81
N GLU A 253 6.38 -19.53 -1.47
CA GLU A 253 5.23 -20.43 -1.52
C GLU A 253 4.88 -20.83 -2.96
N GLU A 254 4.16 -21.93 -3.14
CA GLU A 254 3.67 -22.37 -4.45
C GLU A 254 2.36 -21.68 -4.85
N ILE A 255 2.39 -20.36 -4.82
CA ILE A 255 1.26 -19.50 -5.18
C ILE A 255 1.74 -18.30 -6.01
N TYR A 256 0.80 -17.64 -6.68
CA TYR A 256 0.94 -16.26 -7.09
C TYR A 256 -0.08 -15.39 -6.35
N LYS A 257 0.23 -14.10 -6.25
CA LYS A 257 -0.60 -13.09 -5.59
C LYS A 257 -1.13 -12.11 -6.62
N ILE A 258 -2.44 -11.84 -6.56
CA ILE A 258 -3.08 -10.74 -7.28
C ILE A 258 -3.41 -9.65 -6.26
N TYR A 259 -2.92 -8.47 -6.51
CA TYR A 259 -3.33 -7.22 -5.87
C TYR A 259 -4.28 -6.52 -6.82
N ALA A 260 -5.40 -6.05 -6.34
CA ALA A 260 -6.41 -5.42 -7.17
C ALA A 260 -7.07 -4.25 -6.45
N GLU A 261 -7.41 -3.21 -7.21
CA GLU A 261 -8.11 -2.03 -6.74
C GLU A 261 -9.15 -1.58 -7.75
N SER A 262 -10.28 -1.10 -7.23
CA SER A 262 -11.37 -0.53 -8.02
C SER A 262 -11.93 0.73 -7.39
N PHE A 263 -12.18 1.76 -8.18
CA PHE A 263 -12.88 2.98 -7.80
C PHE A 263 -14.39 2.95 -8.13
N LYS A 264 -14.92 1.79 -8.54
CA LYS A 264 -16.35 1.54 -8.78
C LYS A 264 -17.02 0.68 -7.71
N GLY A 265 -16.32 0.42 -6.59
CA GLY A 265 -16.87 -0.35 -5.47
C GLY A 265 -16.59 -1.84 -5.52
N LYS A 266 -17.20 -2.56 -4.57
CA LYS A 266 -16.87 -3.97 -4.29
C LYS A 266 -17.27 -4.94 -5.40
N GLU A 267 -18.42 -4.75 -6.02
CA GLU A 267 -18.90 -5.61 -7.11
C GLU A 267 -17.97 -5.54 -8.32
N HIS A 268 -17.56 -4.33 -8.70
CA HIS A 268 -16.59 -4.14 -9.79
C HIS A 268 -15.21 -4.72 -9.42
N LEU A 269 -14.78 -4.60 -8.16
CA LEU A 269 -13.54 -5.23 -7.69
C LEU A 269 -13.60 -6.76 -7.81
N GLN A 270 -14.73 -7.40 -7.45
CA GLN A 270 -14.91 -8.84 -7.57
C GLN A 270 -14.84 -9.29 -9.03
N GLN A 271 -15.51 -8.58 -9.94
CA GLN A 271 -15.42 -8.84 -11.37
C GLN A 271 -13.97 -8.71 -11.87
N LEU A 272 -13.30 -7.62 -11.49
CA LEU A 272 -11.92 -7.35 -11.85
C LEU A 272 -10.98 -8.47 -11.40
N ILE A 273 -11.12 -8.98 -10.17
CA ILE A 273 -10.34 -10.11 -9.65
C ILE A 273 -10.60 -11.38 -10.44
N ALA A 274 -11.86 -11.70 -10.72
CA ALA A 274 -12.20 -12.88 -11.49
C ALA A 274 -11.60 -12.85 -12.90
N GLU A 275 -11.69 -11.71 -13.58
CA GLU A 275 -11.07 -11.51 -14.90
C GLU A 275 -9.55 -11.54 -14.83
N ALA A 276 -8.94 -10.94 -13.80
CA ALA A 276 -7.51 -10.99 -13.56
C ALA A 276 -6.99 -12.43 -13.43
N GLN A 277 -7.69 -13.28 -12.69
CA GLN A 277 -7.35 -14.70 -12.57
C GLN A 277 -7.41 -15.43 -13.92
N VAL A 278 -8.43 -15.17 -14.72
CA VAL A 278 -8.56 -15.76 -16.07
C VAL A 278 -7.41 -15.30 -16.97
N ILE A 279 -7.11 -14.00 -16.99
CA ILE A 279 -6.02 -13.41 -17.78
C ILE A 279 -4.68 -14.03 -17.38
N VAL A 280 -4.37 -14.08 -16.08
CA VAL A 280 -3.11 -14.62 -15.59
C VAL A 280 -3.00 -16.11 -15.89
N ASN A 281 -4.03 -16.90 -15.57
CA ASN A 281 -4.02 -18.35 -15.80
C ASN A 281 -3.81 -18.68 -17.28
N LYS A 282 -4.45 -17.94 -18.20
CA LYS A 282 -4.25 -18.11 -19.65
C LYS A 282 -2.84 -17.80 -20.08
N ALA A 283 -2.21 -16.80 -19.47
CA ALA A 283 -0.87 -16.36 -19.84
C ALA A 283 0.25 -17.27 -19.29
N ILE A 284 -0.02 -18.05 -18.24
CA ILE A 284 0.96 -18.96 -17.59
C ILE A 284 0.67 -20.44 -17.82
N SER A 285 -0.33 -20.77 -18.66
CA SER A 285 -0.73 -22.16 -19.03
C SER A 285 0.29 -22.85 -19.90
#